data_50ce6966e9ec0191f2f2660ca396188e
#
_entry.id   50ce6966e9ec0191f2f2660ca396188e
#
_cell.length_a   1.000
_cell.length_b   1.000
_cell.length_c   1.000
_cell.angle_alpha   90.00
_cell.angle_beta   90.00
_cell.angle_gamma   90.00
#
_symmetry.space_group_name_H-M   'P 1'
#
loop_
_entity.id
_entity.type
_entity.pdbx_description
1 polymer ?
#
loop_
_entity_poly.entity_id
_entity_poly.type
_entity_poly.pdbx_seq_one_letter_code
_entity_poly.pdbx_strand_id
1 'polypeptide(L)'
;HQDVNQRRFVVDFAGGELARLPDTTVVTADVFSSTGALGIPVVERNPYTGGYRVFFEFTPGDEPLAELRCNLREGENFISETWTYQWLKEKY
;
A
#
# COMPACT_ATOMS: atom_id res chain seq x y z
N HIS A 1 -9.53 22.28 2.25
CA HIS A 1 -8.21 22.64 1.74
C HIS A 1 -7.41 21.41 1.36
N GLN A 2 -6.98 21.37 0.14
CA GLN A 2 -6.31 20.20 -0.41
C GLN A 2 -4.79 20.34 -0.28
N ASP A 3 -4.15 19.28 0.20
CA ASP A 3 -2.70 19.27 0.30
C ASP A 3 -2.12 18.92 -1.07
N VAL A 4 -1.44 19.91 -1.69
CA VAL A 4 -0.87 19.75 -3.02
C VAL A 4 0.33 18.81 -3.05
N ASN A 5 0.89 18.48 -1.87
CA ASN A 5 2.02 17.56 -1.79
C ASN A 5 1.61 16.11 -1.63
N GLN A 6 0.32 15.87 -1.47
CA GLN A 6 -0.17 14.52 -1.26
C GLN A 6 -0.02 13.67 -2.53
N ARG A 7 0.42 12.43 -2.35
CA ARG A 7 0.57 11.46 -3.43
C ARG A 7 -0.30 10.25 -3.16
N ARG A 8 -1.03 9.81 -4.16
CA ARG A 8 -1.83 8.60 -4.04
C ARG A 8 -1.08 7.44 -4.66
N PHE A 9 -1.00 6.34 -3.91
CA PHE A 9 -0.38 5.11 -4.37
C PHE A 9 -1.43 4.04 -4.53
N VAL A 10 -1.27 3.26 -5.59
CA VAL A 10 -2.10 2.09 -5.85
C VAL A 10 -1.16 0.92 -6.01
N VAL A 11 -1.31 -0.08 -5.17
CA VAL A 11 -0.44 -1.26 -5.19
C VAL A 11 -1.30 -2.49 -5.43
N ASP A 12 -0.96 -3.24 -6.48
CA ASP A 12 -1.66 -4.47 -6.83
C ASP A 12 -0.86 -5.67 -6.36
N PHE A 13 -1.52 -6.52 -5.57
CA PHE A 13 -0.95 -7.81 -5.17
C PHE A 13 -1.74 -8.90 -5.87
N ALA A 14 -1.03 -9.75 -6.59
CA ALA A 14 -1.64 -10.87 -7.29
C ALA A 14 -0.83 -12.12 -7.02
N GLY A 15 -1.42 -13.28 -7.25
CA GLY A 15 -0.73 -14.52 -7.05
C GLY A 15 -1.69 -15.64 -6.72
N GLY A 16 -1.25 -16.89 -6.94
CA GLY A 16 -2.09 -18.05 -6.82
C GLY A 16 -2.70 -18.23 -5.44
N GLU A 17 -1.93 -18.01 -4.40
CA GLU A 17 -2.42 -18.18 -3.03
C GLU A 17 -3.44 -17.13 -2.64
N LEU A 18 -3.23 -15.88 -3.05
CA LEU A 18 -4.19 -14.82 -2.77
C LEU A 18 -5.52 -15.08 -3.46
N ALA A 19 -5.47 -15.62 -4.67
CA ALA A 19 -6.69 -15.92 -5.41
C ALA A 19 -7.51 -17.04 -4.79
N ARG A 20 -6.87 -17.87 -3.96
CA ARG A 20 -7.54 -18.99 -3.30
C ARG A 20 -8.20 -18.64 -1.99
N LEU A 21 -7.99 -17.44 -1.49
CA LEU A 21 -8.60 -17.03 -0.24
C LEU A 21 -10.11 -16.91 -0.41
N PRO A 22 -10.89 -17.39 0.58
CA PRO A 22 -12.33 -17.22 0.54
C PRO A 22 -12.71 -15.73 0.54
N ASP A 23 -13.83 -15.40 -0.06
CA ASP A 23 -14.33 -14.02 -0.09
C ASP A 23 -14.60 -13.46 1.30
N THR A 24 -14.78 -14.34 2.28
CA THR A 24 -15.03 -13.94 3.66
C THR A 24 -13.75 -13.62 4.44
N THR A 25 -12.59 -13.85 3.84
CA THR A 25 -11.30 -13.56 4.48
C THR A 25 -11.14 -12.06 4.64
N VAL A 26 -10.82 -11.63 5.84
CA VAL A 26 -10.54 -10.22 6.11
C VAL A 26 -9.06 -9.97 5.87
N VAL A 27 -8.77 -9.20 4.84
CA VAL A 27 -7.39 -8.87 4.46
C VAL A 27 -7.17 -7.39 4.75
N THR A 28 -6.09 -7.08 5.45
CA THR A 28 -5.72 -5.71 5.75
C THR A 28 -4.36 -5.41 5.14
N ALA A 29 -4.05 -4.13 5.00
CA ALA A 29 -2.76 -3.70 4.49
C ALA A 29 -1.95 -3.06 5.59
N ASP A 30 -0.66 -3.41 5.61
CA ASP A 30 0.31 -2.81 6.51
C ASP A 30 1.19 -1.92 5.64
N VAL A 31 1.13 -0.61 5.86
CA VAL A 31 1.85 0.36 5.06
C VAL A 31 2.80 1.13 5.97
N PHE A 32 4.03 1.29 5.50
CA PHE A 32 5.07 1.99 6.24
C PHE A 32 5.74 3.05 5.37
N SER A 33 6.07 4.17 5.97
CA SER A 33 6.94 5.16 5.34
C SER A 33 8.02 5.58 6.32
N SER A 34 9.23 5.78 5.81
CA SER A 34 10.35 6.19 6.65
C SER A 34 10.22 7.63 7.13
N THR A 35 9.57 8.47 6.33
CA THR A 35 9.30 9.87 6.67
C THR A 35 7.95 10.25 6.11
N GLY A 36 7.46 11.43 6.50
CA GLY A 36 6.18 11.91 6.04
C GLY A 36 5.02 11.28 6.78
N ALA A 37 3.84 11.35 6.20
CA ALA A 37 2.61 10.86 6.81
C ALA A 37 1.84 9.97 5.84
N LEU A 38 1.19 8.95 6.38
CA LEU A 38 0.36 8.03 5.62
C LEU A 38 -1.10 8.18 6.02
N GLY A 39 -1.98 8.15 5.03
CA GLY A 39 -3.40 8.02 5.29
C GLY A 39 -3.75 6.57 5.58
N ILE A 40 -5.00 6.34 5.96
CA ILE A 40 -5.50 4.99 6.24
C ILE A 40 -5.60 4.24 4.90
N PRO A 41 -4.96 3.06 4.78
CA PRO A 41 -5.04 2.31 3.53
C PRO A 41 -6.42 1.68 3.35
N VAL A 42 -6.83 1.58 2.09
CA VAL A 42 -8.06 0.91 1.69
C VAL A 42 -7.67 -0.31 0.87
N VAL A 43 -8.26 -1.46 1.19
CA VAL A 43 -7.97 -2.72 0.52
C VAL A 43 -9.22 -3.19 -0.20
N GLU A 44 -9.06 -3.53 -1.49
CA GLU A 44 -10.15 -4.04 -2.29
C GLU A 44 -9.74 -5.34 -2.99
N ARG A 45 -10.67 -6.28 -3.07
CA ARG A 45 -10.47 -7.49 -3.84
C ARG A 45 -10.50 -7.15 -5.33
N ASN A 46 -9.52 -7.66 -6.08
CA ASN A 46 -9.50 -7.49 -7.53
C ASN A 46 -10.13 -8.72 -8.17
N PRO A 47 -11.34 -8.62 -8.71
CA PRO A 47 -12.04 -9.80 -9.24
C PRO A 47 -11.39 -10.35 -10.51
N TYR A 48 -10.59 -9.54 -11.19
CA TYR A 48 -9.98 -9.99 -12.45
C TYR A 48 -8.76 -10.85 -12.22
N THR A 49 -7.96 -10.54 -11.20
CA THR A 49 -6.75 -11.29 -10.90
C THR A 49 -6.91 -12.23 -9.71
N GLY A 50 -7.97 -12.05 -8.93
CA GLY A 50 -8.14 -12.75 -7.67
C GLY A 50 -7.24 -12.21 -6.56
N GLY A 51 -6.45 -11.19 -6.85
CA GLY A 51 -5.59 -10.57 -5.87
C GLY A 51 -6.26 -9.42 -5.13
N TYR A 52 -5.45 -8.51 -4.62
CA TYR A 52 -5.94 -7.38 -3.84
C TYR A 52 -5.26 -6.11 -4.30
N ARG A 53 -6.01 -5.02 -4.25
CA ARG A 53 -5.51 -3.69 -4.58
C ARG A 53 -5.55 -2.83 -3.33
N VAL A 54 -4.43 -2.16 -3.04
CA VAL A 54 -4.31 -1.29 -1.88
C VAL A 54 -4.18 0.14 -2.37
N PHE A 55 -5.00 1.02 -1.81
CA PHE A 55 -4.92 2.45 -2.07
C PHE A 55 -4.46 3.12 -0.78
N PHE A 56 -3.47 4.00 -0.87
CA PHE A 56 -3.12 4.81 0.27
C PHE A 56 -2.56 6.14 -0.20
N GLU A 57 -2.62 7.12 0.69
CA GLU A 57 -2.10 8.45 0.41
C GLU A 57 -0.87 8.71 1.25
N PHE A 58 0.12 9.31 0.62
CA PHE A 58 1.37 9.64 1.25
C PHE A 58 1.59 11.15 1.14
N THR A 59 1.86 11.79 2.26
CA THR A 59 2.19 13.21 2.30
C THR A 59 3.66 13.33 2.68
N PRO A 60 4.53 13.76 1.74
CA PRO A 60 5.96 13.89 2.04
C PRO A 60 6.21 14.91 3.15
N GLY A 61 7.24 14.63 3.93
CA GLY A 61 7.77 15.60 4.90
C GLY A 61 8.87 16.43 4.25
N ASP A 62 9.81 16.86 5.08
CA ASP A 62 10.90 17.72 4.62
C ASP A 62 12.07 16.93 4.03
N GLU A 63 12.08 15.62 4.24
CA GLU A 63 13.18 14.80 3.76
C GLU A 63 13.08 14.60 2.24
N PRO A 64 14.23 14.59 1.54
CA PRO A 64 14.22 14.41 0.08
C PRO A 64 13.92 12.99 -0.36
N LEU A 65 14.02 12.02 0.54
CA LEU A 65 13.84 10.61 0.24
C LEU A 65 12.91 9.99 1.27
N ALA A 66 12.01 9.14 0.80
CA ALA A 66 11.20 8.30 1.68
C ALA A 66 11.16 6.89 1.13
N GLU A 67 11.27 5.92 2.02
CA GLU A 67 11.07 4.52 1.66
C GLU A 67 9.68 4.11 2.09
N LEU A 68 8.93 3.56 1.15
CA LEU A 68 7.58 3.07 1.39
C LEU A 68 7.57 1.57 1.29
N ARG A 69 6.79 0.93 2.15
CA ARG A 69 6.59 -0.52 2.13
C ARG A 69 5.13 -0.84 2.34
N CYS A 70 4.68 -1.91 1.70
CA CYS A 70 3.30 -2.35 1.82
C CYS A 70 3.25 -3.87 1.78
N ASN A 71 2.48 -4.45 2.70
CA ASN A 71 2.22 -5.88 2.76
C ASN A 71 0.74 -6.10 3.00
N LEU A 72 0.26 -7.26 2.60
CA LEU A 72 -1.07 -7.71 3.00
C LEU A 72 -0.97 -8.64 4.21
N ARG A 73 -1.95 -8.56 5.07
CA ARG A 73 -2.04 -9.40 6.27
C ARG A 73 -3.43 -9.99 6.42
N GLU A 74 -3.45 -11.17 6.99
CA GLU A 74 -4.66 -11.78 7.54
C GLU A 74 -4.39 -11.95 9.03
N GLY A 75 -5.05 -11.13 9.85
CA GLY A 75 -4.71 -11.06 11.26
C GLY A 75 -3.27 -10.62 11.44
N GLU A 76 -2.45 -11.45 12.09
CA GLU A 76 -1.05 -11.13 12.32
C GLU A 76 -0.11 -11.76 11.29
N ASN A 77 -0.66 -12.50 10.35
CA ASN A 77 0.14 -13.23 9.36
C ASN A 77 0.28 -12.42 8.07
N PHE A 78 1.52 -12.25 7.62
CA PHE A 78 1.74 -11.67 6.30
C PHE A 78 1.42 -12.70 5.24
N ILE A 79 0.62 -12.31 4.25
CA ILE A 79 0.15 -13.22 3.20
C ILE A 79 0.60 -12.80 1.81
N SER A 80 1.42 -11.76 1.72
CA SER A 80 1.97 -11.30 0.45
C SER A 80 3.45 -11.04 0.61
N GLU A 81 4.15 -10.93 -0.54
CA GLU A 81 5.48 -10.38 -0.53
C GLU A 81 5.41 -8.88 -0.18
N THR A 82 6.56 -8.31 0.13
CA THR A 82 6.64 -6.90 0.49
C THR A 82 6.84 -6.05 -0.75
N TRP A 83 5.91 -5.15 -0.99
CA TRP A 83 6.10 -4.12 -2.01
C TRP A 83 6.92 -3.00 -1.42
N THR A 84 7.94 -2.54 -2.14
CA THR A 84 8.78 -1.43 -1.71
C THR A 84 8.87 -0.40 -2.82
N TYR A 85 8.98 0.86 -2.41
CA TYR A 85 9.10 1.95 -3.33
C TYR A 85 9.94 3.05 -2.71
N GLN A 86 10.86 3.60 -3.48
CA GLN A 86 11.68 4.72 -3.03
C GLN A 86 11.14 5.98 -3.67
N TRP A 87 10.56 6.85 -2.84
CA TRP A 87 10.04 8.12 -3.30
C TRP A 87 11.13 9.18 -3.18
N LEU A 88 11.30 9.96 -4.25
CA LEU A 88 12.27 11.03 -4.28
C LEU A 88 11.57 12.36 -4.50
N LYS A 89 11.95 13.34 -3.72
CA LYS A 89 11.40 14.69 -3.86
C LYS A 89 11.97 15.33 -5.12
N GLU A 90 11.09 15.91 -5.93
CA GLU A 90 11.52 16.60 -7.12
C GLU A 90 12.20 17.91 -6.75
N LYS A 91 13.21 18.24 -7.52
CA LYS A 91 13.94 19.49 -7.35
C LYS A 91 13.67 20.40 -8.51
N TYR A 92 13.24 21.61 -8.18
CA TYR A 92 13.05 22.67 -9.16
C TYR A 92 13.64 23.96 -8.63
#